data_caf8332ed1c76ec29b608798628951c3
#
_entry.id   caf8332ed1c76ec29b608798628951c3
#
_cell.length_a   1.000
_cell.length_b   1.000
_cell.length_c   1.000
_cell.angle_alpha   90.00
_cell.angle_beta   90.00
_cell.angle_gamma   90.00
#
_symmetry.space_group_name_H-M   'P 1'
#
loop_
_entity.id
_entity.type
_entity.pdbx_description
1 polymer ?
#
loop_
_entity_poly.entity_id
_entity_poly.type
_entity_poly.pdbx_seq_one_letter_code
_entity_poly.pdbx_strand_id
1 'polypeptide(L)'
;MKKIYIVLTHTGTVLSRIIKVYTKDEFSHVSIALDKDLKQMYSFGRLNPYMPFPGGFVHEYVNSGTFERFKKTRAAIYSLNVKEEEYEKIYNAIKKIQDAKEPYKFNIIGLFAIALKLRIHKEHSFYCAEFVKYSLESSGIETNLPVMIRPENFKSLKNIKLEYKGTLKNYRKTCQSVL
;
A
#
# COMPACT_ATOMS: atom_id res chain seq x y z
N MET A 1 -15.79 12.50 -11.22
CA MET A 1 -14.50 12.30 -10.52
C MET A 1 -14.67 11.20 -9.49
N LYS A 2 -13.74 10.29 -9.39
CA LYS A 2 -13.69 9.20 -8.40
C LYS A 2 -12.67 9.51 -7.32
N LYS A 3 -12.69 8.76 -6.23
CA LYS A 3 -11.65 8.80 -5.20
C LYS A 3 -10.99 7.45 -5.05
N ILE A 4 -9.68 7.46 -4.96
CA ILE A 4 -8.88 6.33 -4.47
C ILE A 4 -8.24 6.70 -3.14
N TYR A 5 -7.77 5.71 -2.42
CA TYR A 5 -7.19 5.92 -1.09
C TYR A 5 -5.81 5.28 -1.01
N ILE A 6 -4.87 6.05 -0.49
CA ILE A 6 -3.52 5.57 -0.16
C ILE A 6 -3.48 5.31 1.35
N VAL A 7 -3.26 4.07 1.72
CA VAL A 7 -3.33 3.60 3.11
C VAL A 7 -1.93 3.27 3.59
N LEU A 8 -1.34 4.17 4.37
CA LEU A 8 -0.04 3.95 4.99
C LEU A 8 -0.23 3.24 6.33
N THR A 9 0.53 2.17 6.59
CA THR A 9 0.39 1.40 7.83
C THR A 9 1.73 1.03 8.47
N HIS A 10 1.67 0.83 9.80
CA HIS A 10 2.75 0.27 10.61
C HIS A 10 2.19 -0.78 11.57
N THR A 11 2.44 -2.04 11.28
CA THR A 11 1.90 -3.18 12.02
C THR A 11 2.64 -3.49 13.32
N GLY A 12 3.86 -2.94 13.54
CA GLY A 12 4.70 -3.25 14.70
C GLY A 12 5.34 -4.64 14.66
N THR A 13 5.32 -5.34 13.51
CA THR A 13 6.01 -6.62 13.33
C THR A 13 7.53 -6.43 13.33
N VAL A 14 8.29 -7.52 13.53
CA VAL A 14 9.77 -7.48 13.48
C VAL A 14 10.24 -6.83 12.17
N LEU A 15 9.72 -7.26 11.03
CA LEU A 15 10.06 -6.69 9.73
C LEU A 15 9.73 -5.19 9.64
N SER A 16 8.54 -4.78 10.09
CA SER A 16 8.15 -3.36 10.06
C SER A 16 9.00 -2.50 11.01
N ARG A 17 9.47 -3.05 12.12
CA ARG A 17 10.39 -2.37 13.05
C ARG A 17 11.78 -2.22 12.44
N ILE A 18 12.31 -3.25 11.79
CA ILE A 18 13.57 -3.20 11.07
C ILE A 18 13.51 -2.11 9.99
N ILE A 19 12.50 -2.12 9.14
CA ILE A 19 12.31 -1.09 8.11
C ILE A 19 12.28 0.30 8.74
N LYS A 20 11.52 0.48 9.82
CA LYS A 20 11.42 1.76 10.52
C LYS A 20 12.76 2.26 11.08
N VAL A 21 13.58 1.37 11.64
CA VAL A 21 14.91 1.74 12.17
C VAL A 21 15.81 2.26 11.05
N TYR A 22 15.81 1.60 9.90
CA TYR A 22 16.64 1.98 8.76
C TYR A 22 16.14 3.23 8.04
N THR A 23 14.84 3.32 7.80
CA THR A 23 14.26 4.42 7.01
C THR A 23 13.95 5.65 7.87
N LYS A 24 13.81 5.49 9.19
CA LYS A 24 13.29 6.48 10.15
C LYS A 24 11.87 6.95 9.82
N ASP A 25 11.17 6.24 8.97
CA ASP A 25 9.81 6.55 8.51
C ASP A 25 8.76 6.13 9.56
N GLU A 26 7.66 6.86 9.65
CA GLU A 26 6.55 6.53 10.55
C GLU A 26 5.81 5.26 10.10
N PHE A 27 5.66 5.09 8.78
CA PHE A 27 4.95 3.98 8.15
C PHE A 27 5.90 3.12 7.32
N SER A 28 5.71 1.81 7.39
CA SER A 28 6.57 0.81 6.74
C SER A 28 5.86 0.01 5.66
N HIS A 29 4.57 0.28 5.42
CA HIS A 29 3.75 -0.40 4.43
C HIS A 29 2.76 0.56 3.80
N VAL A 30 2.40 0.32 2.55
CA VAL A 30 1.42 1.08 1.80
C VAL A 30 0.52 0.17 0.98
N SER A 31 -0.77 0.49 0.97
CA SER A 31 -1.80 -0.16 0.15
C SER A 31 -2.57 0.89 -0.64
N ILE A 32 -3.15 0.48 -1.76
CA ILE A 32 -4.11 1.27 -2.52
C ILE A 32 -5.51 0.71 -2.30
N ALA A 33 -6.49 1.59 -2.02
CA ALA A 33 -7.87 1.17 -1.94
C ALA A 33 -8.74 1.96 -2.93
N LEU A 34 -9.71 1.28 -3.52
CA LEU A 34 -10.61 1.80 -4.55
C LEU A 34 -11.93 2.32 -3.97
N ASP A 35 -12.14 2.14 -2.67
CA ASP A 35 -13.35 2.60 -1.97
C ASP A 35 -13.02 3.15 -0.57
N LYS A 36 -13.89 4.04 -0.08
CA LYS A 36 -13.78 4.68 1.23
C LYS A 36 -13.81 3.67 2.39
N ASP A 37 -14.54 2.57 2.23
CA ASP A 37 -14.70 1.57 3.27
C ASP A 37 -13.52 0.61 3.38
N LEU A 38 -12.52 0.75 2.50
CA LEU A 38 -11.34 -0.12 2.39
C LEU A 38 -11.71 -1.60 2.17
N LYS A 39 -12.80 -1.85 1.44
CA LYS A 39 -13.22 -3.20 1.04
C LYS A 39 -12.41 -3.72 -0.13
N GLN A 40 -11.99 -2.83 -1.03
CA GLN A 40 -11.15 -3.10 -2.19
C GLN A 40 -9.76 -2.52 -1.95
N MET A 41 -9.02 -3.08 -1.00
CA MET A 41 -7.68 -2.62 -0.63
C MET A 41 -6.63 -3.66 -1.02
N TYR A 42 -5.62 -3.24 -1.78
CA TYR A 42 -4.64 -4.11 -2.41
C TYR A 42 -3.21 -3.67 -2.13
N SER A 43 -2.32 -4.63 -2.02
CA SER A 43 -0.90 -4.38 -1.83
C SER A 43 -0.04 -5.59 -2.22
N PHE A 44 1.27 -5.45 -2.05
CA PHE A 44 2.21 -6.56 -1.95
C PHE A 44 2.68 -6.70 -0.51
N GLY A 45 2.43 -7.85 0.07
CA GLY A 45 2.70 -8.12 1.47
C GLY A 45 2.81 -9.62 1.75
N ARG A 46 2.71 -9.97 3.02
CA ARG A 46 2.73 -11.37 3.44
C ARG A 46 1.43 -12.09 3.06
N LEU A 47 1.55 -13.28 2.49
CA LEU A 47 0.39 -14.12 2.15
C LEU A 47 -0.22 -14.79 3.40
N ASN A 48 0.60 -15.03 4.43
CA ASN A 48 0.17 -15.62 5.70
C ASN A 48 0.42 -14.63 6.85
N PRO A 49 -0.61 -14.32 7.67
CA PRO A 49 -0.47 -13.42 8.81
C PRO A 49 0.53 -13.88 9.88
N TYR A 50 0.81 -15.19 9.94
CA TYR A 50 1.67 -15.82 10.94
C TYR A 50 3.12 -15.94 10.50
N MET A 51 3.36 -15.90 9.18
CA MET A 51 4.71 -16.04 8.61
C MET A 51 5.09 -14.80 7.82
N PRO A 52 6.35 -14.33 7.94
CA PRO A 52 6.81 -13.18 7.15
C PRO A 52 6.94 -13.51 5.66
N PHE A 53 7.10 -14.78 5.31
CA PHE A 53 7.27 -15.30 3.96
C PHE A 53 6.47 -16.60 3.76
N PRO A 54 6.05 -16.91 2.49
CA PRO A 54 6.21 -16.09 1.31
C PRO A 54 5.31 -14.84 1.30
N GLY A 55 5.70 -13.85 0.48
CA GLY A 55 4.90 -12.67 0.19
C GLY A 55 4.49 -12.61 -1.28
N GLY A 56 3.49 -11.81 -1.58
CA GLY A 56 2.94 -11.64 -2.93
C GLY A 56 1.86 -10.57 -2.98
N PHE A 57 1.09 -10.58 -4.06
CA PHE A 57 -0.11 -9.75 -4.17
C PHE A 57 -1.16 -10.18 -3.14
N VAL A 58 -1.74 -9.20 -2.44
CA VAL A 58 -2.72 -9.43 -1.37
C VAL A 58 -3.91 -8.50 -1.52
N HIS A 59 -5.11 -9.05 -1.47
CA HIS A 59 -6.32 -8.30 -1.15
C HIS A 59 -6.40 -8.20 0.38
N GLU A 60 -6.24 -7.01 0.91
CA GLU A 60 -6.16 -6.75 2.35
C GLU A 60 -7.51 -6.32 2.91
N TYR A 61 -7.80 -6.74 4.12
CA TYR A 61 -9.03 -6.38 4.84
C TYR A 61 -8.69 -5.88 6.24
N VAL A 62 -9.35 -4.82 6.69
CA VAL A 62 -9.13 -4.22 8.02
C VAL A 62 -9.41 -5.21 9.16
N ASN A 63 -10.40 -6.09 8.97
CA ASN A 63 -10.88 -7.02 10.00
C ASN A 63 -10.51 -8.49 9.71
N SER A 64 -9.49 -8.75 8.89
CA SER A 64 -8.98 -10.09 8.66
C SER A 64 -7.49 -10.11 8.39
N GLY A 65 -6.90 -11.30 8.33
CA GLY A 65 -5.50 -11.50 7.96
C GLY A 65 -4.52 -10.77 8.88
N THR A 66 -3.59 -10.06 8.27
CA THR A 66 -2.52 -9.36 8.98
C THR A 66 -3.05 -8.29 9.94
N PHE A 67 -4.04 -7.50 9.53
CA PHE A 67 -4.56 -6.41 10.35
C PHE A 67 -5.44 -6.90 11.53
N GLU A 68 -6.13 -8.04 11.39
CA GLU A 68 -6.82 -8.65 12.52
C GLU A 68 -5.83 -9.22 13.55
N ARG A 69 -4.73 -9.81 13.10
CA ARG A 69 -3.67 -10.27 14.02
C ARG A 69 -2.99 -9.12 14.74
N PHE A 70 -2.71 -8.01 14.04
CA PHE A 70 -2.00 -6.84 14.58
C PHE A 70 -2.97 -5.67 14.84
N LYS A 71 -3.89 -5.85 15.79
CA LYS A 71 -5.00 -4.93 16.11
C LYS A 71 -4.57 -3.49 16.45
N LYS A 72 -3.32 -3.29 16.87
CA LYS A 72 -2.73 -1.97 17.19
C LYS A 72 -2.04 -1.33 15.97
N THR A 73 -2.29 -1.83 14.75
CA THR A 73 -1.74 -1.24 13.52
C THR A 73 -2.09 0.24 13.44
N ARG A 74 -1.05 1.08 13.37
CA ARG A 74 -1.21 2.52 13.12
C ARG A 74 -1.41 2.73 11.62
N ALA A 75 -2.25 3.70 11.27
CA ALA A 75 -2.54 4.05 9.88
C ALA A 75 -2.65 5.55 9.68
N ALA A 76 -2.29 5.98 8.46
CA ALA A 76 -2.70 7.26 7.89
C ALA A 76 -3.34 6.97 6.53
N ILE A 77 -4.56 7.45 6.33
CA ILE A 77 -5.35 7.20 5.14
C ILE A 77 -5.52 8.53 4.42
N TYR A 78 -5.10 8.55 3.18
CA TYR A 78 -5.18 9.71 2.32
C TYR A 78 -6.12 9.43 1.16
N SER A 79 -6.89 10.42 0.72
CA SER A 79 -7.67 10.36 -0.51
C SER A 79 -6.98 11.13 -1.64
N LEU A 80 -7.14 10.63 -2.85
CA LEU A 80 -6.73 11.28 -4.09
C LEU A 80 -7.91 11.29 -5.05
N ASN A 81 -8.28 12.48 -5.55
CA ASN A 81 -9.29 12.60 -6.59
C ASN A 81 -8.66 12.25 -7.94
N VAL A 82 -9.31 11.39 -8.69
CA VAL A 82 -8.88 10.93 -10.01
C VAL A 82 -10.04 11.07 -11.00
N LYS A 83 -9.70 11.17 -12.29
CA LYS A 83 -10.71 11.10 -13.37
C LYS A 83 -11.29 9.68 -13.42
N GLU A 84 -12.47 9.55 -14.00
CA GLU A 84 -13.10 8.24 -14.20
C GLU A 84 -12.19 7.29 -15.01
N GLU A 85 -11.61 7.80 -16.09
CA GLU A 85 -10.69 7.05 -16.94
C GLU A 85 -9.41 6.58 -16.19
N GLU A 86 -8.85 7.44 -15.32
CA GLU A 86 -7.70 7.09 -14.48
C GLU A 86 -8.07 6.00 -13.48
N TYR A 87 -9.25 6.11 -12.87
CA TYR A 87 -9.77 5.09 -11.95
C TYR A 87 -9.90 3.72 -12.61
N GLU A 88 -10.50 3.66 -13.81
CA GLU A 88 -10.65 2.42 -14.57
C GLU A 88 -9.28 1.82 -14.96
N LYS A 89 -8.32 2.66 -15.34
CA LYS A 89 -6.96 2.20 -15.64
C LYS A 89 -6.26 1.64 -14.39
N ILE A 90 -6.43 2.28 -13.21
CA ILE A 90 -5.91 1.76 -11.93
C ILE A 90 -6.54 0.40 -11.62
N TYR A 91 -7.88 0.31 -11.72
CA TYR A 91 -8.60 -0.94 -11.50
C TYR A 91 -8.10 -2.05 -12.40
N ASN A 92 -7.95 -1.78 -13.70
CA ASN A 92 -7.47 -2.75 -14.69
C ASN A 92 -6.01 -3.16 -14.43
N ALA A 93 -5.14 -2.24 -14.01
CA ALA A 93 -3.76 -2.55 -13.63
C ALA A 93 -3.69 -3.49 -12.43
N ILE A 94 -4.53 -3.26 -11.41
CA ILE A 94 -4.66 -4.13 -10.23
C ILE A 94 -5.17 -5.51 -10.66
N LYS A 95 -6.23 -5.56 -11.47
CA LYS A 95 -6.82 -6.81 -11.98
C LYS A 95 -5.85 -7.62 -12.81
N LYS A 96 -5.08 -6.99 -13.70
CA LYS A 96 -4.04 -7.65 -14.48
C LYS A 96 -3.03 -8.40 -13.61
N ILE A 97 -2.64 -7.81 -12.46
CA ILE A 97 -1.71 -8.46 -11.53
C ILE A 97 -2.41 -9.57 -10.74
N GLN A 98 -3.65 -9.33 -10.29
CA GLN A 98 -4.45 -10.30 -9.55
C GLN A 98 -4.73 -11.57 -10.35
N ASP A 99 -5.04 -11.42 -11.65
CA ASP A 99 -5.50 -12.50 -12.53
C ASP A 99 -4.35 -13.09 -13.37
N ALA A 100 -3.10 -12.70 -13.10
CA ALA A 100 -1.94 -13.20 -13.82
C ALA A 100 -1.77 -14.71 -13.65
N LYS A 101 -1.53 -15.43 -14.77
CA LYS A 101 -1.31 -16.88 -14.76
C LYS A 101 -0.13 -17.27 -13.87
N GLU A 102 0.95 -16.51 -13.93
CA GLU A 102 2.09 -16.64 -13.02
C GLU A 102 2.00 -15.56 -11.94
N PRO A 103 1.88 -15.93 -10.65
CA PRO A 103 1.78 -14.95 -9.57
C PRO A 103 3.02 -14.06 -9.51
N TYR A 104 2.78 -12.76 -9.43
CA TYR A 104 3.86 -11.80 -9.16
C TYR A 104 4.46 -12.05 -7.77
N LYS A 105 5.78 -12.07 -7.69
CA LYS A 105 6.51 -12.38 -6.46
C LYS A 105 6.74 -11.13 -5.62
N PHE A 106 6.88 -11.31 -4.32
CA PHE A 106 7.26 -10.23 -3.43
C PHE A 106 8.77 -9.92 -3.56
N ASN A 107 9.11 -8.68 -3.91
CA ASN A 107 10.49 -8.24 -4.06
C ASN A 107 11.12 -7.91 -2.69
N ILE A 108 11.45 -8.95 -1.93
CA ILE A 108 12.13 -8.83 -0.64
C ILE A 108 13.50 -8.18 -0.78
N ILE A 109 14.26 -8.59 -1.80
CA ILE A 109 15.61 -8.10 -2.03
C ILE A 109 15.54 -6.59 -2.33
N GLY A 110 14.57 -6.16 -3.15
CA GLY A 110 14.32 -4.74 -3.40
C GLY A 110 13.95 -3.97 -2.14
N LEU A 111 13.13 -4.56 -1.25
CA LEU A 111 12.76 -3.93 0.01
C LEU A 111 13.97 -3.71 0.93
N PHE A 112 14.88 -4.67 1.04
CA PHE A 112 16.13 -4.51 1.82
C PHE A 112 17.14 -3.61 1.11
N ALA A 113 17.19 -3.64 -0.22
CA ALA A 113 18.06 -2.78 -1.01
C ALA A 113 17.78 -1.28 -0.77
N ILE A 114 16.53 -0.91 -0.51
CA ILE A 114 16.17 0.47 -0.13
C ILE A 114 16.92 0.92 1.14
N ALA A 115 17.02 0.05 2.14
CA ALA A 115 17.75 0.35 3.37
C ALA A 115 19.25 0.58 3.10
N LEU A 116 19.80 -0.11 2.10
CA LEU A 116 21.20 0.00 1.68
C LEU A 116 21.40 1.05 0.55
N LYS A 117 20.36 1.78 0.15
CA LYS A 117 20.35 2.73 -0.98
C LYS A 117 20.77 2.09 -2.31
N LEU A 118 20.56 0.78 -2.46
CA LEU A 118 20.84 0.02 -3.67
C LEU A 118 19.57 -0.15 -4.49
N ARG A 119 19.68 -0.02 -5.82
CA ARG A 119 18.56 -0.27 -6.72
C ARG A 119 18.61 -1.72 -7.21
N ILE A 120 17.64 -2.54 -6.79
CA ILE A 120 17.48 -3.90 -7.31
C ILE A 120 16.07 -4.00 -7.86
N HIS A 121 15.95 -3.95 -9.18
CA HIS A 121 14.71 -4.21 -9.90
C HIS A 121 14.70 -5.67 -10.35
N LYS A 122 13.60 -6.37 -10.10
CA LYS A 122 13.39 -7.74 -10.55
C LYS A 122 12.07 -7.81 -11.32
N GLU A 123 12.13 -8.30 -12.55
CA GLU A 123 10.94 -8.50 -13.37
C GLU A 123 9.89 -9.36 -12.66
N HIS A 124 8.61 -9.11 -12.91
CA HIS A 124 7.48 -9.80 -12.30
C HIS A 124 7.51 -9.85 -10.76
N SER A 125 8.09 -8.82 -10.14
CA SER A 125 8.08 -8.72 -8.68
C SER A 125 7.92 -7.28 -8.21
N PHE A 126 7.18 -7.11 -7.11
CA PHE A 126 6.97 -5.82 -6.46
C PHE A 126 7.16 -5.94 -4.95
N TYR A 127 7.57 -4.86 -4.30
CA TYR A 127 7.22 -4.59 -2.91
C TYR A 127 6.05 -3.58 -2.85
N CYS A 128 5.49 -3.36 -1.67
CA CYS A 128 4.24 -2.59 -1.52
C CYS A 128 4.25 -1.22 -2.21
N ALA A 129 5.32 -0.44 -2.04
CA ALA A 129 5.37 0.90 -2.61
C ALA A 129 5.59 0.91 -4.13
N GLU A 130 6.36 -0.04 -4.69
CA GLU A 130 6.50 -0.19 -6.15
C GLU A 130 5.15 -0.51 -6.79
N PHE A 131 4.38 -1.41 -6.19
CA PHE A 131 3.06 -1.78 -6.69
C PHE A 131 2.09 -0.59 -6.73
N VAL A 132 2.01 0.16 -5.63
CA VAL A 132 1.11 1.32 -5.58
C VAL A 132 1.56 2.40 -6.57
N LYS A 133 2.87 2.67 -6.68
CA LYS A 133 3.40 3.58 -7.69
C LYS A 133 3.08 3.12 -9.10
N TYR A 134 3.31 1.85 -9.42
CA TYR A 134 2.97 1.26 -10.71
C TYR A 134 1.48 1.43 -11.03
N SER A 135 0.60 1.17 -10.08
CA SER A 135 -0.85 1.30 -10.27
C SER A 135 -1.27 2.73 -10.61
N LEU A 136 -0.64 3.73 -9.97
CA LEU A 136 -0.89 5.14 -10.27
C LEU A 136 -0.32 5.56 -11.63
N GLU A 137 0.95 5.26 -11.91
CA GLU A 137 1.63 5.69 -13.13
C GLU A 137 1.08 5.01 -14.39
N SER A 138 0.65 3.75 -14.29
CA SER A 138 -0.01 3.04 -15.40
C SER A 138 -1.37 3.64 -15.79
N SER A 139 -1.98 4.44 -14.91
CA SER A 139 -3.22 5.17 -15.24
C SER A 139 -2.99 6.50 -15.96
N GLY A 140 -1.74 6.97 -16.03
CA GLY A 140 -1.35 8.26 -16.58
C GLY A 140 -1.22 9.37 -15.54
N ILE A 141 -1.31 9.05 -14.25
CA ILE A 141 -1.09 10.02 -13.17
C ILE A 141 0.41 10.29 -13.04
N GLU A 142 0.81 11.55 -13.22
CA GLU A 142 2.18 12.00 -12.98
C GLU A 142 2.40 12.09 -11.45
N THR A 143 3.12 11.11 -10.90
CA THR A 143 3.33 11.03 -9.46
C THR A 143 4.49 11.87 -8.96
N ASN A 144 5.50 12.13 -9.78
CA ASN A 144 6.79 12.73 -9.39
C ASN A 144 7.46 12.03 -8.19
N LEU A 145 7.14 10.75 -7.98
CA LEU A 145 7.68 9.95 -6.90
C LEU A 145 9.08 9.41 -7.25
N PRO A 146 9.97 9.27 -6.27
CA PRO A 146 11.32 8.80 -6.51
C PRO A 146 11.36 7.37 -7.09
N VAL A 147 12.46 7.02 -7.75
CA VAL A 147 12.67 5.67 -8.29
C VAL A 147 12.74 4.64 -7.17
N MET A 148 13.51 4.93 -6.11
CA MET A 148 13.53 4.13 -4.89
C MET A 148 12.44 4.65 -3.95
N ILE A 149 11.27 4.08 -4.07
CA ILE A 149 10.10 4.57 -3.39
C ILE A 149 9.89 3.91 -2.03
N ARG A 150 9.48 4.73 -1.04
CA ARG A 150 9.10 4.30 0.30
C ARG A 150 7.65 4.69 0.59
N PRO A 151 6.95 4.02 1.52
CA PRO A 151 5.58 4.38 1.89
C PRO A 151 5.39 5.87 2.20
N GLU A 152 6.33 6.48 2.92
CA GLU A 152 6.27 7.91 3.28
C GLU A 152 6.26 8.87 2.08
N ASN A 153 6.85 8.47 0.94
CA ASN A 153 6.91 9.31 -0.25
C ASN A 153 5.52 9.61 -0.84
N PHE A 154 4.53 8.75 -0.60
CA PHE A 154 3.17 9.00 -1.09
C PHE A 154 2.52 10.23 -0.48
N LYS A 155 2.99 10.72 0.67
CA LYS A 155 2.52 11.97 1.28
C LYS A 155 2.83 13.21 0.44
N SER A 156 3.79 13.12 -0.50
CA SER A 156 4.15 14.22 -1.40
C SER A 156 3.35 14.26 -2.71
N LEU A 157 2.41 13.34 -2.92
CA LEU A 157 1.55 13.37 -4.09
C LEU A 157 0.76 14.67 -4.15
N LYS A 158 0.69 15.26 -5.35
CA LYS A 158 -0.09 16.48 -5.59
C LYS A 158 -1.58 16.22 -5.31
N ASN A 159 -2.23 17.15 -4.61
CA ASN A 159 -3.66 17.11 -4.28
C ASN A 159 -4.08 15.91 -3.40
N ILE A 160 -3.14 15.26 -2.72
CA ILE A 160 -3.47 14.24 -1.75
C ILE A 160 -4.01 14.88 -0.46
N LYS A 161 -5.05 14.31 0.12
CA LYS A 161 -5.71 14.83 1.32
C LYS A 161 -5.71 13.79 2.43
N LEU A 162 -5.22 14.14 3.61
CA LEU A 162 -5.32 13.29 4.80
C LEU A 162 -6.79 13.19 5.24
N GLU A 163 -7.35 12.00 5.26
CA GLU A 163 -8.71 11.72 5.72
C GLU A 163 -8.73 11.16 7.16
N TYR A 164 -7.69 10.40 7.54
CA TYR A 164 -7.64 9.77 8.86
C TYR A 164 -6.19 9.50 9.28
N LYS A 165 -5.91 9.66 10.58
CA LYS A 165 -4.68 9.19 11.21
C LYS A 165 -4.98 8.63 12.59
N GLY A 166 -4.63 7.35 12.83
CA GLY A 166 -4.94 6.66 14.08
C GLY A 166 -4.72 5.16 14.01
N THR A 167 -5.44 4.39 14.83
CA THR A 167 -5.44 2.94 14.75
C THR A 167 -6.35 2.48 13.61
N LEU A 168 -5.83 1.66 12.69
CA LEU A 168 -6.56 1.24 11.47
C LEU A 168 -7.96 0.67 11.78
N LYS A 169 -8.07 -0.14 12.82
CA LYS A 169 -9.35 -0.75 13.24
C LYS A 169 -10.44 0.29 13.62
N ASN A 170 -10.05 1.50 14.01
CA ASN A 170 -10.98 2.54 14.43
C ASN A 170 -11.48 3.39 13.24
N TYR A 171 -10.87 3.27 12.06
CA TYR A 171 -11.24 4.07 10.89
C TYR A 171 -12.72 3.95 10.53
N ARG A 172 -13.28 2.73 10.51
CA ARG A 172 -14.70 2.51 10.20
C ARG A 172 -15.66 3.13 11.23
N LYS A 173 -15.28 3.17 12.51
CA LYS A 173 -16.10 3.81 13.54
C LYS A 173 -16.21 5.30 13.30
N THR A 174 -15.12 5.94 12.88
CA THR A 174 -15.07 7.38 12.57
C THR A 174 -15.90 7.70 11.32
N CYS A 175 -15.93 6.82 10.31
CA CYS A 175 -16.75 7.04 9.11
C CYS A 175 -18.25 6.91 9.36
N GLN A 176 -18.68 6.11 10.35
CA GLN A 176 -20.10 5.93 10.72
C GLN A 176 -20.63 7.03 11.66
N SER A 177 -19.77 7.74 12.37
CA SER A 177 -20.17 8.83 13.27
C SER A 177 -20.33 10.19 12.59
N VAL A 178 -20.13 10.27 11.27
CA VAL A 178 -20.24 11.52 10.46
C VAL A 178 -21.47 11.47 9.52
N LEU A 179 -22.31 10.46 9.65
CA LEU A 179 -23.63 10.36 9.02
C LEU A 179 -24.74 10.62 10.05
#